data_3dcbaadcc6d70c02ab29558b4d59ad5f
#
_entry.id   3dcbaadcc6d70c02ab29558b4d59ad5f
#
_cell.length_a   1.000
_cell.length_b   1.000
_cell.length_c   1.000
_cell.angle_alpha   90.00
_cell.angle_beta   90.00
_cell.angle_gamma   90.00
#
_symmetry.space_group_name_H-M   'P 1'
#
loop_
_entity.id
_entity.type
_entity.pdbx_description
1 polymer ?
#
loop_
_entity_poly.entity_id
_entity_poly.type
_entity_poly.pdbx_seq_one_letter_code
_entity_poly.pdbx_strand_id
1 'polypeptide(L)'
;MERRIVLALLLSLLTLGAVSARAQNQSAAPQVPPDRVSLEEFKALRAEGKIFVLDVRIGATTKIKGATYIPLDQLESRLNELPRDREIITYCS
;
A
#
# COMPACT_ATOMS: atom_id res chain seq x y z
N MET A 1 -0.75 61.93 -6.40
CA MET A 1 -1.81 61.16 -5.91
C MET A 1 -2.11 59.94 -6.66
N GLU A 2 -2.00 60.01 -7.92
CA GLU A 2 -2.36 58.86 -8.71
C GLU A 2 -1.41 57.73 -8.59
N ARG A 3 -0.26 58.00 -8.18
CA ARG A 3 0.70 56.97 -8.19
C ARG A 3 0.41 55.90 -7.18
N ARG A 4 -0.31 56.18 -6.21
CA ARG A 4 -0.55 55.15 -5.24
C ARG A 4 -1.40 54.07 -5.77
N ILE A 5 -2.15 54.31 -6.73
CA ILE A 5 -3.05 53.31 -7.23
C ILE A 5 -2.32 52.22 -7.95
N VAL A 6 -1.24 52.58 -8.54
CA VAL A 6 -0.52 51.60 -9.32
C VAL A 6 0.08 50.50 -8.48
N LEU A 7 0.39 50.84 -7.26
CA LEU A 7 1.01 49.88 -6.43
C LEU A 7 0.15 48.74 -6.04
N ALA A 8 -1.08 49.00 -5.90
CA ALA A 8 -1.97 47.95 -5.45
C ALA A 8 -2.12 46.87 -6.48
N LEU A 9 -1.98 47.22 -7.71
CA LEU A 9 -2.21 46.24 -8.73
C LEU A 9 -1.14 45.22 -8.86
N LEU A 10 0.04 45.58 -8.49
CA LEU A 10 1.11 44.68 -8.66
C LEU A 10 1.09 43.52 -7.71
N LEU A 11 0.54 43.76 -6.59
CA LEU A 11 0.53 42.71 -5.59
C LEU A 11 -0.34 41.57 -5.88
N SER A 12 -1.39 41.79 -6.56
CA SER A 12 -2.32 40.73 -6.74
C SER A 12 -1.86 39.68 -7.73
N LEU A 13 -0.92 40.03 -8.53
CA LEU A 13 -0.47 39.08 -9.53
C LEU A 13 0.44 38.03 -9.01
N LEU A 14 1.09 38.30 -7.95
CA LEU A 14 2.09 37.42 -7.51
C LEU A 14 1.58 36.14 -6.88
N THR A 15 0.42 36.20 -6.33
CA THR A 15 0.00 35.09 -5.56
C THR A 15 -0.63 33.99 -6.37
N LEU A 16 -0.99 34.25 -7.57
CA LEU A 16 -1.73 33.30 -8.30
C LEU A 16 -0.95 32.20 -8.92
N GLY A 17 0.24 32.47 -9.29
CA GLY A 17 0.96 31.48 -10.05
C GLY A 17 1.62 30.42 -9.25
N ALA A 18 1.72 30.58 -7.98
CA ALA A 18 2.56 29.70 -7.23
C ALA A 18 1.89 28.43 -6.76
N VAL A 19 0.59 28.44 -6.72
CA VAL A 19 -0.08 27.36 -6.05
C VAL A 19 -0.40 26.18 -6.91
N SER A 20 -0.66 26.40 -8.14
CA SER A 20 -1.19 25.33 -8.94
C SER A 20 -0.18 24.35 -9.44
N ALA A 21 1.06 24.67 -9.38
CA ALA A 21 2.03 23.78 -9.99
C ALA A 21 2.34 22.53 -9.20
N ARG A 22 2.00 22.53 -7.96
CA ARG A 22 2.41 21.45 -7.11
C ARG A 22 1.52 20.28 -7.11
N ALA A 23 0.31 20.47 -7.45
CA ALA A 23 -0.68 19.44 -7.30
C ALA A 23 -0.52 18.30 -8.27
N GLN A 24 0.28 18.47 -9.28
CA GLN A 24 0.31 17.49 -10.29
C GLN A 24 1.33 16.42 -10.16
N ASN A 25 2.14 16.49 -9.17
CA ASN A 25 3.20 15.56 -9.08
C ASN A 25 2.90 14.31 -8.36
N GLN A 26 1.68 14.07 -8.02
CA GLN A 26 1.42 13.02 -7.12
C GLN A 26 1.00 11.75 -7.72
N SER A 27 0.82 11.68 -9.00
CA SER A 27 0.20 10.51 -9.55
C SER A 27 1.17 9.57 -10.21
N ALA A 28 2.42 9.73 -10.03
CA ALA A 28 3.35 9.00 -10.85
C ALA A 28 3.66 7.58 -10.37
N ALA A 29 3.51 7.29 -9.13
CA ALA A 29 3.93 6.00 -8.61
C ALA A 29 2.75 5.03 -8.52
N PRO A 30 2.95 3.78 -8.92
CA PRO A 30 1.89 2.80 -8.75
C PRO A 30 1.63 2.57 -7.28
N GLN A 31 0.36 2.46 -6.94
CA GLN A 31 -0.04 2.29 -5.56
C GLN A 31 -0.45 0.85 -5.33
N VAL A 32 0.01 0.30 -4.22
CA VAL A 32 -0.45 -1.01 -3.79
C VAL A 32 -1.83 -0.82 -3.16
N PRO A 33 -2.83 -1.60 -3.56
CA PRO A 33 -4.13 -1.48 -2.93
C PRO A 33 -4.06 -1.71 -1.43
N PRO A 34 -4.98 -1.12 -0.66
CA PRO A 34 -4.87 -1.16 0.80
C PRO A 34 -5.01 -2.56 1.40
N ASP A 35 -5.55 -3.50 0.67
CA ASP A 35 -5.67 -4.87 1.12
C ASP A 35 -4.53 -5.76 0.67
N ARG A 36 -3.45 -5.17 0.18
CA ARG A 36 -2.30 -5.92 -0.30
C ARG A 36 -1.02 -5.33 0.24
N VAL A 37 0.02 -6.14 0.24
CA VAL A 37 1.35 -5.66 0.59
C VAL A 37 2.27 -5.79 -0.61
N SER A 38 3.24 -4.91 -0.69
CA SER A 38 4.26 -4.99 -1.73
C SER A 38 5.26 -6.08 -1.38
N LEU A 39 6.04 -6.50 -2.35
CA LEU A 39 7.08 -7.47 -2.10
C LEU A 39 8.10 -6.96 -1.09
N GLU A 40 8.42 -5.69 -1.16
CA GLU A 40 9.39 -5.11 -0.23
C GLU A 40 8.85 -5.11 1.20
N GLU A 41 7.62 -4.74 1.36
CA GLU A 41 6.99 -4.75 2.67
C GLU A 41 6.87 -6.17 3.20
N PHE A 42 6.52 -7.11 2.36
CA PHE A 42 6.45 -8.51 2.74
C PHE A 42 7.79 -9.01 3.27
N LYS A 43 8.87 -8.70 2.57
CA LYS A 43 10.19 -9.13 2.98
C LYS A 43 10.58 -8.54 4.34
N ALA A 44 10.25 -7.29 4.56
CA ALA A 44 10.57 -6.62 5.82
C ALA A 44 9.78 -7.23 6.99
N LEU A 45 8.49 -7.43 6.79
CA LEU A 45 7.65 -8.00 7.84
C LEU A 45 8.05 -9.44 8.15
N ARG A 46 8.42 -10.18 7.13
CA ARG A 46 8.86 -11.55 7.30
C ARG A 46 10.16 -11.62 8.10
N ALA A 47 11.10 -10.73 7.82
CA ALA A 47 12.36 -10.69 8.54
C ALA A 47 12.16 -10.36 10.02
N GLU A 48 11.11 -9.62 10.33
CA GLU A 48 10.79 -9.28 11.72
C GLU A 48 10.00 -10.36 12.44
N GLY A 49 9.57 -11.38 11.73
CA GLY A 49 8.78 -12.45 12.34
C GLY A 49 7.36 -12.06 12.70
N LYS A 50 6.84 -11.01 12.08
CA LYS A 50 5.53 -10.45 12.46
C LYS A 50 4.38 -10.97 11.64
N ILE A 51 4.64 -11.83 10.69
CA ILE A 51 3.58 -12.33 9.81
C ILE A 51 3.54 -13.84 9.77
N PHE A 52 2.37 -14.33 9.43
CA PHE A 52 2.11 -15.72 9.13
C PHE A 52 1.77 -15.79 7.65
N VAL A 53 2.50 -16.57 6.89
CA VAL A 53 2.31 -16.66 5.44
C VAL A 53 1.45 -17.86 5.14
N LEU A 54 0.33 -17.63 4.49
CA LEU A 54 -0.66 -18.66 4.20
C LEU A 54 -0.82 -18.84 2.70
N ASP A 55 -0.61 -20.07 2.25
CA ASP A 55 -0.82 -20.46 0.86
C ASP A 55 -2.21 -21.05 0.74
N VAL A 56 -3.09 -20.38 0.00
CA VAL A 56 -4.46 -20.82 -0.18
C VAL A 56 -4.74 -21.38 -1.58
N ARG A 57 -3.70 -21.66 -2.35
CA ARG A 57 -3.88 -22.19 -3.69
C ARG A 57 -4.38 -23.63 -3.63
N ILE A 58 -5.22 -24.00 -4.57
CA ILE A 58 -5.72 -25.37 -4.67
C ILE A 58 -4.77 -26.14 -5.59
N GLY A 59 -4.28 -27.27 -5.12
CA GLY A 59 -3.41 -28.12 -5.93
C GLY A 59 -1.99 -27.63 -6.09
N ALA A 60 -1.52 -26.81 -5.18
CA ALA A 60 -0.17 -26.29 -5.27
C ALA A 60 0.86 -27.36 -4.97
N THR A 61 1.91 -27.42 -5.78
CA THR A 61 3.00 -28.38 -5.59
C THR A 61 4.25 -27.74 -5.00
N THR A 62 4.33 -26.43 -5.04
CA THR A 62 5.46 -25.68 -4.46
C THR A 62 4.91 -24.57 -3.61
N LYS A 63 5.70 -24.07 -2.68
CA LYS A 63 5.25 -22.96 -1.83
C LYS A 63 6.42 -22.10 -1.44
N ILE A 64 6.13 -20.93 -0.96
CA ILE A 64 7.11 -20.04 -0.37
C ILE A 64 7.66 -20.73 0.88
N LYS A 65 8.96 -20.70 1.04
CA LYS A 65 9.59 -21.32 2.20
C LYS A 65 8.99 -20.75 3.49
N GLY A 66 8.58 -21.63 4.38
CA GLY A 66 7.96 -21.21 5.64
C GLY A 66 6.49 -20.93 5.57
N ALA A 67 5.86 -20.99 4.42
CA ALA A 67 4.43 -20.80 4.31
C ALA A 67 3.67 -22.05 4.77
N THR A 68 2.50 -21.82 5.35
CA THR A 68 1.59 -22.90 5.70
C THR A 68 0.58 -23.06 4.58
N TYR A 69 0.36 -24.29 4.17
CA TYR A 69 -0.56 -24.58 3.08
C TYR A 69 -1.91 -25.02 3.61
N ILE A 70 -2.94 -24.26 3.32
CA ILE A 70 -4.33 -24.62 3.58
C ILE A 70 -5.11 -24.21 2.34
N PRO A 71 -5.50 -25.18 1.50
CA PRO A 71 -6.24 -24.83 0.28
C PRO A 71 -7.53 -24.12 0.61
N LEU A 72 -7.95 -23.24 -0.29
CA LEU A 72 -9.10 -22.39 -0.05
C LEU A 72 -10.36 -23.16 0.29
N ASP A 73 -10.55 -24.30 -0.33
CA ASP A 73 -11.73 -25.13 -0.09
C ASP A 73 -11.73 -25.80 1.30
N GLN A 74 -10.61 -25.76 2.01
CA GLN A 74 -10.52 -26.31 3.36
C GLN A 74 -10.37 -25.23 4.42
N LEU A 75 -10.21 -23.98 4.00
CA LEU A 75 -9.87 -22.91 4.90
C LEU A 75 -10.92 -22.71 6.01
N GLU A 76 -12.19 -22.73 5.62
CA GLU A 76 -13.26 -22.48 6.56
C GLU A 76 -13.26 -23.46 7.70
N SER A 77 -13.01 -24.73 7.42
CA SER A 77 -13.00 -25.77 8.45
C SER A 77 -11.71 -25.77 9.26
N ARG A 78 -10.70 -25.03 8.84
CA ARG A 78 -9.39 -25.04 9.47
C ARG A 78 -8.98 -23.67 10.01
N LEU A 79 -9.92 -22.77 10.20
CA LEU A 79 -9.62 -21.43 10.70
C LEU A 79 -8.96 -21.45 12.08
N ASN A 80 -9.21 -22.47 12.86
CA ASN A 80 -8.61 -22.57 14.17
C ASN A 80 -7.11 -22.87 14.15
N GLU A 81 -6.57 -23.21 12.99
CA GLU A 81 -5.13 -23.42 12.83
C GLU A 81 -4.37 -22.13 12.59
N LEU A 82 -5.08 -21.02 12.37
CA LEU A 82 -4.46 -19.76 12.10
C LEU A 82 -4.12 -19.01 13.39
N PRO A 83 -2.96 -18.37 13.45
CA PRO A 83 -2.61 -17.59 14.63
C PRO A 83 -3.48 -16.34 14.75
N ARG A 84 -3.68 -15.87 15.96
CA ARG A 84 -4.43 -14.64 16.23
C ARG A 84 -3.55 -13.52 16.72
N ASP A 85 -2.27 -13.79 16.87
CA ASP A 85 -1.31 -12.83 17.40
C ASP A 85 -0.41 -12.24 16.34
N ARG A 86 -0.63 -12.57 15.08
CA ARG A 86 0.19 -12.07 13.97
C ARG A 86 -0.69 -11.74 12.79
N GLU A 87 -0.18 -10.87 11.94
CA GLU A 87 -0.84 -10.59 10.69
C GLU A 87 -0.70 -11.77 9.75
N ILE A 88 -1.76 -12.09 9.06
CA ILE A 88 -1.78 -13.20 8.12
C ILE A 88 -1.74 -12.64 6.71
N ILE A 89 -0.74 -13.06 5.95
CA ILE A 89 -0.61 -12.68 4.56
C ILE A 89 -0.86 -13.90 3.70
N THR A 90 -1.88 -13.83 2.85
CA THR A 90 -2.23 -14.91 1.96
C THR A 90 -1.69 -14.65 0.58
N TYR A 91 -1.41 -15.72 -0.16
CA TYR A 91 -1.10 -15.57 -1.57
C TYR A 91 -1.75 -16.68 -2.37
N CYS A 92 -2.01 -16.37 -3.64
CA CYS A 92 -2.56 -17.32 -4.59
C CYS A 92 -1.99 -16.99 -5.97
N SER A 93 -2.20 -17.86 -6.95
CA SER A 93 -1.72 -17.67 -8.31
C SER A 93 -2.87 -17.77 -9.31
#